data_a4f5ab3e3c566213c9e91dd868179fab
#
_entry.id   a4f5ab3e3c566213c9e91dd868179fab
#
_cell.length_a   1.000
_cell.length_b   1.000
_cell.length_c   1.000
_cell.angle_alpha   90.00
_cell.angle_beta   90.00
_cell.angle_gamma   90.00
#
_symmetry.space_group_name_H-M   'P 1'
#
loop_
_entity.id
_entity.type
_entity.pdbx_description
1 polymer ?
#
loop_
_entity_poly.entity_id
_entity_poly.type
_entity_poly.pdbx_seq_one_letter_code
_entity_poly.pdbx_strand_id
1 'polypeptide(L)'
;SQLPVMEGDHIVGIVDESDVLLHVYGDENRFRDPVATAMVSKLDKVAMGAPIEALLPVFDRGHVAIVMDGERFVGLITRIDLLNFLRRRVQ
;
A
#
# COMPACT_ATOMS: atom_id res chain seq x y z
N SER A 1 -9.15 -1.70 3.32
CA SER A 1 -7.99 -2.57 3.58
C SER A 1 -7.05 -2.59 2.39
N GLN A 2 -5.75 -2.65 2.66
CA GLN A 2 -4.72 -2.67 1.64
C GLN A 2 -3.97 -3.99 1.76
N LEU A 3 -3.74 -4.66 0.62
CA LEU A 3 -2.98 -5.90 0.58
C LEU A 3 -1.77 -5.73 -0.33
N PRO A 4 -0.57 -6.06 0.15
CA PRO A 4 0.58 -6.09 -0.73
C PRO A 4 0.50 -7.30 -1.65
N VAL A 5 0.89 -7.11 -2.91
CA VAL A 5 0.99 -8.20 -3.88
C VAL A 5 2.47 -8.49 -4.07
N MET A 6 2.83 -9.74 -3.82
CA MET A 6 4.22 -10.18 -3.81
C MET A 6 4.49 -11.12 -4.97
N GLU A 7 5.72 -11.05 -5.48
CA GLU A 7 6.26 -12.04 -6.39
C GLU A 7 7.54 -12.57 -5.75
N GLY A 8 7.44 -13.75 -5.13
CA GLY A 8 8.50 -14.22 -4.24
C GLY A 8 8.68 -13.23 -3.09
N ASP A 9 9.88 -12.71 -2.92
CA ASP A 9 10.21 -11.76 -1.86
C ASP A 9 10.07 -10.30 -2.29
N HIS A 10 9.60 -10.04 -3.53
CA HIS A 10 9.50 -8.70 -4.06
C HIS A 10 8.06 -8.22 -4.06
N ILE A 11 7.84 -6.98 -3.57
CA ILE A 11 6.53 -6.35 -3.70
C ILE A 11 6.39 -5.80 -5.11
N VAL A 12 5.31 -6.20 -5.79
CA VAL A 12 5.06 -5.79 -7.18
C VAL A 12 3.82 -4.92 -7.32
N GLY A 13 2.99 -4.87 -6.30
CA GLY A 13 1.78 -4.05 -6.35
C GLY A 13 1.08 -4.00 -5.01
N ILE A 14 -0.03 -3.26 -5.01
CA ILE A 14 -0.92 -3.16 -3.87
C ILE A 14 -2.36 -3.19 -4.40
N VAL A 15 -3.26 -3.80 -3.65
CA VAL A 15 -4.66 -3.92 -4.06
C VAL A 15 -5.57 -3.66 -2.88
N ASP A 16 -6.68 -2.96 -3.12
CA ASP A 16 -7.73 -2.75 -2.13
C ASP A 16 -9.09 -3.14 -2.70
N GLU A 17 -10.12 -3.00 -1.88
CA GLU A 17 -11.49 -3.35 -2.26
C GLU A 17 -11.95 -2.57 -3.49
N SER A 18 -11.58 -1.29 -3.58
CA SER A 18 -11.96 -0.45 -4.71
C SER A 18 -11.35 -0.95 -6.02
N ASP A 19 -10.09 -1.37 -5.98
CA ASP A 19 -9.42 -1.92 -7.14
C ASP A 19 -10.12 -3.17 -7.65
N VAL A 20 -10.50 -4.06 -6.73
CA VAL A 20 -11.20 -5.30 -7.07
C VAL A 20 -12.60 -4.97 -7.63
N LEU A 21 -13.33 -4.09 -6.94
CA LEU A 21 -14.68 -3.72 -7.36
C LEU A 21 -14.69 -3.16 -8.78
N LEU A 22 -13.79 -2.22 -9.08
CA LEU A 22 -13.72 -1.62 -10.40
C LEU A 22 -13.34 -2.63 -11.48
N HIS A 23 -12.53 -3.61 -11.13
CA HIS A 23 -12.11 -4.64 -12.07
C HIS A 23 -13.25 -5.61 -12.45
N VAL A 24 -14.04 -6.02 -11.46
CA VAL A 24 -15.05 -7.07 -11.65
C VAL A 24 -16.45 -6.52 -11.96
N TYR A 25 -16.68 -5.22 -11.74
CA TYR A 25 -18.00 -4.63 -11.95
C TYR A 25 -18.41 -4.75 -13.43
N GLY A 26 -19.57 -5.36 -13.64
CA GLY A 26 -20.08 -5.58 -15.00
C GLY A 26 -19.70 -6.93 -15.62
N ASP A 27 -18.74 -7.66 -15.02
CA ASP A 27 -18.35 -8.99 -15.49
C ASP A 27 -17.72 -9.77 -14.33
N GLU A 28 -18.56 -10.53 -13.61
CA GLU A 28 -18.11 -11.30 -12.44
C GLU A 28 -17.12 -12.42 -12.77
N ASN A 29 -17.02 -12.81 -14.04
CA ASN A 29 -15.99 -13.80 -14.43
C ASN A 29 -14.58 -13.27 -14.20
N ARG A 30 -14.41 -11.94 -14.11
CA ARG A 30 -13.12 -11.31 -13.86
C ARG A 30 -12.57 -11.59 -12.47
N PHE A 31 -13.37 -12.15 -11.54
CA PHE A 31 -12.83 -12.65 -10.28
C PHE A 31 -11.80 -13.76 -10.48
N ARG A 32 -11.78 -14.39 -11.65
CA ARG A 32 -10.81 -15.44 -11.98
C ARG A 32 -9.50 -14.89 -12.55
N ASP A 33 -9.44 -13.59 -12.83
CA ASP A 33 -8.25 -12.98 -13.40
C ASP A 33 -7.12 -12.93 -12.36
N PRO A 34 -5.86 -12.95 -12.83
CA PRO A 34 -4.72 -12.75 -11.92
C PRO A 34 -4.83 -11.40 -11.21
N VAL A 35 -4.37 -11.33 -9.96
CA VAL A 35 -4.41 -10.09 -9.18
C VAL A 35 -3.65 -8.95 -9.85
N ALA A 36 -2.63 -9.28 -10.66
CA ALA A 36 -1.86 -8.28 -11.39
C ALA A 36 -2.73 -7.40 -12.31
N THR A 37 -3.89 -7.91 -12.75
CA THR A 37 -4.79 -7.15 -13.61
C THR A 37 -5.60 -6.10 -12.86
N ALA A 38 -5.69 -6.21 -11.53
CA ALA A 38 -6.46 -5.28 -10.69
C ALA A 38 -5.56 -4.42 -9.80
N MET A 39 -4.34 -4.83 -9.52
CA MET A 39 -3.46 -4.15 -8.59
C MET A 39 -2.95 -2.81 -9.13
N VAL A 40 -2.53 -1.94 -8.21
CA VAL A 40 -1.77 -0.73 -8.54
C VAL A 40 -0.28 -1.09 -8.43
N SER A 41 0.48 -0.84 -9.48
CA SER A 41 1.90 -1.18 -9.52
C SER A 41 2.83 0.01 -9.29
N LYS A 42 2.29 1.22 -9.28
CA LYS A 42 3.08 2.42 -8.93
C LYS A 42 3.13 2.54 -7.41
N LEU A 43 4.26 2.17 -6.84
CA LEU A 43 4.41 2.07 -5.38
C LEU A 43 5.19 3.28 -4.85
N ASP A 44 4.71 3.85 -3.73
CA ASP A 44 5.44 4.88 -2.98
C ASP A 44 6.29 4.20 -1.91
N LYS A 45 7.55 3.96 -2.21
CA LYS A 45 8.48 3.28 -1.32
C LYS A 45 9.18 4.27 -0.41
N VAL A 46 9.26 3.94 0.88
CA VAL A 46 9.92 4.75 1.90
C VAL A 46 10.93 3.86 2.60
N ALA A 47 12.14 4.37 2.79
CA ALA A 47 13.18 3.62 3.50
C ALA A 47 12.83 3.48 4.98
N MET A 48 13.09 2.32 5.55
CA MET A 48 12.81 2.01 6.96
C MET A 48 13.42 3.03 7.91
N GLY A 49 14.61 3.56 7.60
CA GLY A 49 15.29 4.55 8.42
C GLY A 49 14.94 6.00 8.12
N ALA A 50 14.00 6.24 7.20
CA ALA A 50 13.63 7.62 6.84
C ALA A 50 12.88 8.32 7.97
N PRO A 51 12.96 9.65 8.07
CA PRO A 51 12.18 10.39 9.06
C PRO A 51 10.68 10.31 8.75
N ILE A 52 9.86 10.51 9.79
CA ILE A 52 8.39 10.45 9.66
C ILE A 52 7.88 11.43 8.59
N GLU A 53 8.54 12.57 8.44
CA GLU A 53 8.17 13.59 7.45
C GLU A 53 8.17 13.05 6.02
N ALA A 54 8.91 11.97 5.76
CA ALA A 54 8.92 11.33 4.44
C ALA A 54 7.55 10.70 4.07
N LEU A 55 6.70 10.46 5.06
CA LEU A 55 5.37 9.90 4.83
C LEU A 55 4.38 10.94 4.29
N LEU A 56 4.57 12.22 4.61
CA LEU A 56 3.58 13.25 4.30
C LEU A 56 3.31 13.39 2.80
N PRO A 57 4.32 13.43 1.92
CA PRO A 57 4.05 13.48 0.48
C PRO A 57 3.29 12.26 -0.04
N VAL A 58 3.56 11.08 0.54
CA VAL A 58 2.85 9.85 0.17
C VAL A 58 1.37 9.97 0.50
N PHE A 59 1.05 10.40 1.72
CA PHE A 59 -0.32 10.55 2.19
C PHE A 59 -1.04 11.69 1.47
N ASP A 60 -0.31 12.75 1.11
CA ASP A 60 -0.87 13.86 0.35
C ASP A 60 -1.37 13.39 -1.02
N ARG A 61 -0.72 12.40 -1.62
CA ARG A 61 -1.17 11.78 -2.86
C ARG A 61 -2.31 10.77 -2.67
N GLY A 62 -2.73 10.53 -1.43
CA GLY A 62 -3.78 9.56 -1.12
C GLY A 62 -3.30 8.11 -1.17
N HIS A 63 -2.01 7.89 -1.09
CA HIS A 63 -1.41 6.56 -1.18
C HIS A 63 -1.05 6.00 0.19
N VAL A 64 -0.62 4.74 0.22
CA VAL A 64 -0.01 4.13 1.41
C VAL A 64 1.49 4.09 1.21
N ALA A 65 2.23 4.16 2.31
CA ALA A 65 3.69 4.07 2.26
C ALA A 65 4.12 2.61 2.28
N ILE A 66 4.95 2.24 1.34
CA ILE A 66 5.56 0.91 1.25
C ILE A 66 6.93 1.01 1.92
N VAL A 67 7.05 0.41 3.10
CA VAL A 67 8.30 0.51 3.87
C VAL A 67 9.26 -0.58 3.42
N MET A 68 10.46 -0.14 3.04
CA MET A 68 11.51 -1.01 2.52
C MET A 68 12.76 -0.94 3.39
N ASP A 69 13.41 -2.09 3.57
CA ASP A 69 14.75 -2.17 4.12
C ASP A 69 15.65 -2.64 2.97
N GLY A 70 16.29 -1.67 2.30
CA GLY A 70 16.93 -1.94 1.02
C GLY A 70 15.91 -2.43 0.01
N GLU A 71 16.09 -3.63 -0.51
CA GLU A 71 15.15 -4.24 -1.46
C GLU A 71 14.11 -5.14 -0.77
N ARG A 72 14.19 -5.26 0.55
CA ARG A 72 13.28 -6.12 1.32
C ARG A 72 12.04 -5.33 1.74
N PHE A 73 10.86 -5.85 1.42
CA PHE A 73 9.60 -5.29 1.88
C PHE A 73 9.42 -5.58 3.38
N VAL A 74 9.14 -4.53 4.15
CA VAL A 74 8.96 -4.64 5.61
C VAL A 74 7.49 -4.54 6.00
N GLY A 75 6.74 -3.61 5.41
CA GLY A 75 5.34 -3.43 5.77
C GLY A 75 4.74 -2.19 5.14
N LEU A 76 3.49 -1.93 5.50
CA LEU A 76 2.72 -0.80 5.02
C LEU A 76 2.46 0.18 6.17
N ILE A 77 2.48 1.48 5.86
CA ILE A 77 2.02 2.52 6.78
C ILE A 77 0.93 3.33 6.10
N THR A 78 -0.19 3.48 6.80
CA THR A 78 -1.33 4.26 6.34
C THR A 78 -1.45 5.55 7.14
N ARG A 79 -2.34 6.46 6.68
CA ARG A 79 -2.62 7.70 7.41
C ARG A 79 -3.13 7.44 8.83
N ILE A 80 -3.94 6.40 8.99
CA ILE A 80 -4.47 6.02 10.31
C ILE A 80 -3.35 5.60 11.26
N ASP A 81 -2.34 4.88 10.74
CA ASP A 81 -1.20 4.48 11.55
C ASP A 81 -0.45 5.70 12.10
N LEU A 82 -0.21 6.70 11.24
CA LEU A 82 0.48 7.92 11.67
C LEU A 82 -0.37 8.71 12.66
N LEU A 83 -1.68 8.85 12.42
CA LEU A 83 -2.59 9.52 13.35
C LEU A 83 -2.57 8.85 14.72
N ASN A 84 -2.62 7.52 14.76
CA ASN A 84 -2.57 6.78 16.02
C ASN A 84 -1.25 6.97 16.75
N PHE A 85 -0.14 7.02 16.04
CA PHE A 85 1.17 7.28 16.62
C PHE A 85 1.22 8.68 17.25
N LEU A 86 0.79 9.71 16.51
CA LEU A 86 0.79 11.09 16.97
C LEU A 86 -0.13 11.30 18.18
N ARG A 87 -1.31 10.68 18.14
CA ARG A 87 -2.27 10.77 19.25
C ARG A 87 -1.69 10.23 20.55
N ARG A 88 -0.96 9.13 20.48
CA ARG A 88 -0.34 8.53 21.68
C ARG A 88 0.74 9.39 22.29
N ARG A 89 1.34 10.30 21.51
CA ARG A 89 2.40 11.18 22.01
C ARG A 89 1.88 12.28 22.93
N VAL A 90 0.59 12.58 22.90
CA VAL A 90 -0.01 13.65 23.72
C VAL A 90 -0.78 13.12 24.93
N GLN A 91 -0.66 11.84 25.20
CA GLN A 91 -1.30 11.21 26.36
C GLN A 91 -0.33 11.08 27.53
#